data_7384f21678cd4dde1867b759fba95e69
#
_entry.id   7384f21678cd4dde1867b759fba95e69
#
_cell.length_a   1.000
_cell.length_b   1.000
_cell.length_c   1.000
_cell.angle_alpha   90.00
_cell.angle_beta   90.00
_cell.angle_gamma   90.00
#
_symmetry.space_group_name_H-M   'P 1'
#
loop_
_entity.id
_entity.type
_entity.pdbx_description
1 polymer ?
#
loop_
_entity_poly.entity_id
_entity_poly.type
_entity_poly.pdbx_seq_one_letter_code
_entity_poly.pdbx_strand_id
1 'polypeptide(L)'
;MFFKYVIIIQTLFLLSSCGENETNVSKGNQSGTLYWGNGTEPQSLDPQIATGVPEHHVISTLMEGLVLKDRKTLQPRPGMAESWEISDDGRVYTFKIRNNAKWSNGDPLTAGDFVWSWWRALQPALGNLYAYMLFPIENAQNYYEGVVSDFSQVGAKALDDRTLEVTLNHPTPYFLQLLDHYSLFPVHKETIEKFGSADQRGTRWT
;
A
#
# COMPACT_ATOMS: atom_id res chain seq x y z
N MET A 1 -5.46 68.15 25.17
CA MET A 1 -6.62 67.44 24.60
C MET A 1 -6.22 66.57 23.38
N PHE A 2 -5.35 67.00 22.53
CA PHE A 2 -4.85 66.26 21.34
C PHE A 2 -4.21 64.91 21.65
N PHE A 3 -3.41 64.80 22.70
CA PHE A 3 -2.68 63.56 23.05
C PHE A 3 -3.58 62.37 23.40
N LYS A 4 -4.76 62.63 23.98
CA LYS A 4 -5.72 61.52 24.31
C LYS A 4 -6.38 60.94 23.05
N TYR A 5 -6.62 61.73 22.00
CA TYR A 5 -7.20 61.23 20.76
C TYR A 5 -6.20 60.45 19.92
N VAL A 6 -4.90 60.81 19.96
CA VAL A 6 -3.84 60.04 19.26
C VAL A 6 -3.70 58.66 19.85
N ILE A 7 -3.73 58.51 21.18
CA ILE A 7 -3.64 57.20 21.83
C ILE A 7 -4.88 56.32 21.51
N ILE A 8 -6.09 56.89 21.49
CA ILE A 8 -7.31 56.15 21.14
C ILE A 8 -7.28 55.70 19.69
N ILE A 9 -6.80 56.51 18.74
CA ILE A 9 -6.68 56.13 17.33
C ILE A 9 -5.63 55.04 17.14
N GLN A 10 -4.50 55.08 17.87
CA GLN A 10 -3.47 54.05 17.81
C GLN A 10 -3.96 52.73 18.40
N THR A 11 -4.77 52.76 19.43
CA THR A 11 -5.35 51.54 20.06
C THR A 11 -6.41 50.93 19.14
N LEU A 12 -7.20 51.72 18.41
CA LEU A 12 -8.15 51.20 17.42
C LEU A 12 -7.49 50.50 16.24
N PHE A 13 -6.31 50.99 15.80
CA PHE A 13 -5.55 50.34 14.71
C PHE A 13 -4.94 48.98 15.10
N LEU A 14 -4.65 48.77 16.38
CA LEU A 14 -4.12 47.50 16.88
C LEU A 14 -5.19 46.39 17.02
N LEU A 15 -6.48 46.75 17.09
CA LEU A 15 -7.57 45.81 17.18
C LEU A 15 -8.04 45.27 15.81
N SER A 16 -7.60 45.90 14.70
CA SER A 16 -7.98 45.44 13.36
C SER A 16 -7.05 44.36 12.77
N SER A 17 -6.05 43.92 13.54
CA SER A 17 -5.02 42.96 13.07
C SER A 17 -5.43 41.49 13.23
N CYS A 18 -6.56 41.15 13.81
CA CYS A 18 -7.11 39.82 13.82
C CYS A 18 -8.05 39.61 12.63
N GLY A 19 -7.51 39.69 11.40
CA GLY A 19 -8.19 39.10 10.27
C GLY A 19 -8.21 37.58 10.49
N GLU A 20 -9.39 36.98 10.52
CA GLU A 20 -9.54 35.53 10.46
C GLU A 20 -8.89 35.05 9.15
N ASN A 21 -7.62 34.66 9.21
CA ASN A 21 -7.00 33.95 8.11
C ASN A 21 -7.70 32.60 8.03
N GLU A 22 -8.64 32.49 7.10
CA GLU A 22 -9.34 31.27 6.83
C GLU A 22 -8.34 30.15 6.54
N THR A 23 -8.33 29.12 7.40
CA THR A 23 -7.40 28.00 7.27
C THR A 23 -7.75 27.14 6.05
N ASN A 24 -6.79 26.41 5.51
CA ASN A 24 -7.06 25.44 4.45
C ASN A 24 -8.14 24.42 4.87
N VAL A 25 -8.20 24.05 6.15
CA VAL A 25 -9.23 23.16 6.68
C VAL A 25 -10.62 23.79 6.60
N SER A 26 -10.75 25.09 6.97
CA SER A 26 -12.03 25.79 6.84
C SER A 26 -12.49 25.88 5.39
N LYS A 27 -11.59 26.24 4.47
CA LYS A 27 -11.87 26.23 3.03
C LYS A 27 -12.26 24.86 2.51
N GLY A 28 -11.54 23.82 2.96
CA GLY A 28 -11.83 22.44 2.59
C GLY A 28 -13.20 21.96 3.05
N ASN A 29 -13.60 22.31 4.27
CA ASN A 29 -14.93 21.98 4.79
C ASN A 29 -16.05 22.62 3.95
N GLN A 30 -15.85 23.82 3.44
CA GLN A 30 -16.83 24.49 2.58
C GLN A 30 -16.86 23.92 1.16
N SER A 31 -15.73 23.53 0.62
CA SER A 31 -15.58 23.02 -0.77
C SER A 31 -15.68 21.50 -0.91
N GLY A 32 -15.79 20.76 0.18
CA GLY A 32 -15.75 19.29 0.17
C GLY A 32 -14.35 18.74 -0.15
N THR A 33 -13.29 19.52 0.08
CA THR A 33 -11.90 19.16 -0.20
C THR A 33 -11.18 18.80 1.08
N LEU A 34 -10.61 17.60 1.14
CA LEU A 34 -9.73 17.19 2.24
C LEU A 34 -8.31 17.73 2.03
N TYR A 35 -7.86 18.59 2.94
CA TYR A 35 -6.45 18.99 3.03
C TYR A 35 -5.73 18.11 4.05
N TRP A 36 -4.82 17.29 3.57
CA TRP A 36 -4.06 16.37 4.41
C TRP A 36 -2.58 16.72 4.40
N GLY A 37 -1.99 16.92 5.57
CA GLY A 37 -0.56 17.12 5.74
C GLY A 37 0.17 15.78 5.77
N ASN A 38 0.95 15.48 4.74
CA ASN A 38 1.72 14.22 4.64
C ASN A 38 3.11 14.32 5.29
N GLY A 39 3.49 15.48 5.83
CA GLY A 39 4.78 15.74 6.47
C GLY A 39 5.89 16.07 5.47
N THR A 40 6.09 15.26 4.44
CA THR A 40 7.04 15.50 3.34
C THR A 40 6.53 14.84 2.06
N GLU A 41 7.14 15.20 0.93
CA GLU A 41 6.87 14.54 -0.35
C GLU A 41 7.35 13.08 -0.32
N PRO A 42 6.54 12.13 -0.85
CA PRO A 42 6.96 10.75 -1.00
C PRO A 42 8.09 10.63 -2.02
N GLN A 43 9.09 9.80 -1.74
CA GLN A 43 10.19 9.55 -2.67
C GLN A 43 9.76 8.63 -3.84
N SER A 44 8.80 7.77 -3.59
CA SER A 44 8.22 6.84 -4.56
C SER A 44 6.84 6.41 -4.11
N LEU A 45 5.95 6.12 -5.05
CA LEU A 45 4.66 5.46 -4.79
C LEU A 45 4.66 4.00 -5.25
N ASP A 46 5.82 3.46 -5.65
CA ASP A 46 5.98 2.02 -5.87
C ASP A 46 5.97 1.29 -4.51
N PRO A 47 4.93 0.50 -4.22
CA PRO A 47 4.77 -0.13 -2.91
C PRO A 47 5.89 -1.12 -2.60
N GLN A 48 6.58 -1.63 -3.60
CA GLN A 48 7.62 -2.65 -3.43
C GLN A 48 9.02 -2.06 -3.21
N ILE A 49 9.18 -0.73 -3.33
CA ILE A 49 10.46 -0.05 -3.05
C ILE A 49 10.34 1.08 -2.04
N ALA A 50 9.12 1.54 -1.77
CA ALA A 50 8.85 2.57 -0.77
C ALA A 50 9.14 2.05 0.64
N THR A 51 9.70 2.92 1.52
CA THR A 51 10.07 2.53 2.89
C THR A 51 9.67 3.57 3.95
N GLY A 52 9.18 4.73 3.53
CA GLY A 52 8.85 5.84 4.41
C GLY A 52 7.40 5.86 4.89
N VAL A 53 7.17 6.57 5.99
CA VAL A 53 5.81 6.81 6.51
C VAL A 53 4.98 7.69 5.55
N PRO A 54 5.54 8.75 4.92
CA PRO A 54 4.79 9.54 3.93
C PRO A 54 4.29 8.70 2.75
N GLU A 55 5.12 7.79 2.25
CA GLU A 55 4.77 6.83 1.20
C GLU A 55 3.67 5.89 1.65
N HIS A 56 3.81 5.31 2.85
CA HIS A 56 2.81 4.40 3.43
C HIS A 56 1.42 5.05 3.49
N HIS A 57 1.32 6.30 3.92
CA HIS A 57 0.04 7.00 4.01
C HIS A 57 -0.65 7.11 2.63
N VAL A 58 0.11 7.51 1.61
CA VAL A 58 -0.43 7.67 0.25
C VAL A 58 -0.76 6.30 -0.35
N ILE A 59 0.17 5.35 -0.32
CA ILE A 59 -0.01 4.02 -0.91
C ILE A 59 -1.20 3.29 -0.28
N SER A 60 -1.31 3.28 1.06
CA SER A 60 -2.42 2.63 1.77
C SER A 60 -3.78 3.32 1.55
N THR A 61 -3.80 4.54 0.99
CA THR A 61 -5.02 5.23 0.61
C THR A 61 -5.43 4.90 -0.83
N LEU A 62 -4.45 4.64 -1.71
CA LEU A 62 -4.66 4.41 -3.14
C LEU A 62 -4.79 2.93 -3.51
N MET A 63 -4.19 2.03 -2.72
CA MET A 63 -4.06 0.60 -3.02
C MET A 63 -4.64 -0.26 -1.91
N GLU A 64 -4.92 -1.51 -2.23
CA GLU A 64 -5.50 -2.48 -1.32
C GLU A 64 -4.83 -3.85 -1.50
N GLY A 65 -4.54 -4.53 -0.39
CA GLY A 65 -3.97 -5.89 -0.39
C GLY A 65 -5.02 -6.99 -0.39
N LEU A 66 -4.58 -8.24 -0.32
CA LEU A 66 -5.47 -9.41 -0.14
C LEU A 66 -6.33 -9.26 1.11
N VAL A 67 -5.69 -8.86 2.19
CA VAL A 67 -6.27 -8.74 3.52
C VAL A 67 -5.99 -7.33 4.02
N LEU A 68 -6.90 -6.78 4.78
CA LEU A 68 -6.77 -5.51 5.48
C LEU A 68 -6.80 -5.76 6.99
N LYS A 69 -6.28 -4.81 7.73
CA LYS A 69 -6.38 -4.81 9.19
C LYS A 69 -7.59 -4.00 9.65
N ASP A 70 -8.42 -4.58 10.49
CA ASP A 70 -9.48 -3.84 11.16
C ASP A 70 -8.87 -2.81 12.12
N ARG A 71 -9.30 -1.56 12.02
CA ARG A 71 -8.71 -0.44 12.77
C ARG A 71 -8.98 -0.48 14.28
N LYS A 72 -10.01 -1.21 14.72
CA LYS A 72 -10.39 -1.30 16.14
C LYS A 72 -9.86 -2.57 16.79
N THR A 73 -10.03 -3.69 16.12
CA THR A 73 -9.67 -5.01 16.65
C THR A 73 -8.26 -5.44 16.29
N LEU A 74 -7.66 -4.79 15.28
CA LEU A 74 -6.37 -5.14 14.64
C LEU A 74 -6.37 -6.55 14.02
N GLN A 75 -7.56 -7.17 13.87
CA GLN A 75 -7.70 -8.48 13.26
C GLN A 75 -7.74 -8.37 11.73
N PRO A 76 -7.27 -9.42 11.02
CA PRO A 76 -7.42 -9.51 9.57
C PRO A 76 -8.90 -9.45 9.16
N ARG A 77 -9.20 -8.68 8.12
CA ARG A 77 -10.52 -8.61 7.48
C ARG A 77 -10.39 -8.67 5.96
N PRO A 78 -11.43 -9.03 5.21
CA PRO A 78 -11.45 -9.00 3.76
C PRO A 78 -10.95 -7.69 3.16
N GLY A 79 -10.11 -7.83 2.13
CA GLY A 79 -9.63 -6.79 1.24
C GLY A 79 -9.96 -7.15 -0.22
N MET A 80 -8.94 -7.31 -1.08
CA MET A 80 -9.13 -7.85 -2.44
C MET A 80 -9.59 -9.32 -2.39
N ALA A 81 -9.18 -10.09 -1.37
CA ALA A 81 -9.81 -11.38 -1.08
C ALA A 81 -11.10 -11.16 -0.27
N GLU A 82 -12.21 -11.72 -0.74
CA GLU A 82 -13.49 -11.71 -0.01
C GLU A 82 -13.53 -12.74 1.11
N SER A 83 -12.75 -13.82 0.99
CA SER A 83 -12.61 -14.87 2.00
C SER A 83 -11.31 -15.65 1.79
N TRP A 84 -10.95 -16.44 2.79
CA TRP A 84 -9.84 -17.40 2.71
C TRP A 84 -10.12 -18.63 3.58
N GLU A 85 -9.48 -19.73 3.20
CA GLU A 85 -9.45 -20.99 3.95
C GLU A 85 -8.02 -21.30 4.36
N ILE A 86 -7.84 -21.98 5.47
CA ILE A 86 -6.53 -22.37 5.99
C ILE A 86 -6.59 -23.88 6.21
N SER A 87 -5.59 -24.61 5.71
CA SER A 87 -5.48 -26.06 5.93
C SER A 87 -5.29 -26.41 7.41
N ASP A 88 -5.65 -27.62 7.79
CA ASP A 88 -5.58 -28.10 9.19
C ASP A 88 -4.17 -28.00 9.78
N ASP A 89 -3.14 -28.13 8.95
CA ASP A 89 -1.74 -28.00 9.36
C ASP A 89 -1.27 -26.52 9.39
N GLY A 90 -2.14 -25.55 9.06
CA GLY A 90 -1.85 -24.12 9.08
C GLY A 90 -0.84 -23.64 8.03
N ARG A 91 -0.57 -24.43 6.98
CA ARG A 91 0.45 -24.12 5.98
C ARG A 91 -0.12 -23.64 4.65
N VAL A 92 -1.29 -24.07 4.26
CA VAL A 92 -1.89 -23.71 2.97
C VAL A 92 -3.03 -22.74 3.20
N TYR A 93 -2.96 -21.60 2.52
CA TYR A 93 -3.98 -20.56 2.51
C TYR A 93 -4.58 -20.47 1.10
N THR A 94 -5.90 -20.60 0.99
CA THR A 94 -6.62 -20.47 -0.28
C THR A 94 -7.49 -19.22 -0.22
N PHE A 95 -7.10 -18.17 -0.94
CA PHE A 95 -7.80 -16.89 -1.00
C PHE A 95 -8.77 -16.86 -2.18
N LYS A 96 -9.97 -16.33 -1.97
CA LYS A 96 -10.95 -16.05 -3.02
C LYS A 96 -10.96 -14.55 -3.31
N ILE A 97 -10.51 -14.18 -4.51
CA ILE A 97 -10.50 -12.78 -4.98
C ILE A 97 -11.94 -12.36 -5.32
N ARG A 98 -12.39 -11.23 -4.79
CA ARG A 98 -13.76 -10.74 -5.04
C ARG A 98 -14.01 -10.47 -6.52
N ASN A 99 -15.22 -10.78 -7.00
CA ASN A 99 -15.58 -10.67 -8.42
C ASN A 99 -15.52 -9.26 -9.00
N ASN A 100 -15.67 -8.23 -8.15
CA ASN A 100 -15.62 -6.83 -8.53
C ASN A 100 -14.26 -6.18 -8.33
N ALA A 101 -13.20 -6.96 -8.02
CA ALA A 101 -11.84 -6.45 -7.92
C ALA A 101 -11.36 -5.95 -9.29
N LYS A 102 -10.94 -4.67 -9.33
CA LYS A 102 -10.50 -4.00 -10.56
C LYS A 102 -9.37 -3.03 -10.28
N TRP A 103 -8.53 -2.86 -11.27
CA TRP A 103 -7.58 -1.77 -11.36
C TRP A 103 -8.28 -0.45 -11.68
N SER A 104 -7.60 0.68 -11.45
CA SER A 104 -8.15 2.02 -11.71
C SER A 104 -8.45 2.30 -13.19
N ASN A 105 -7.82 1.58 -14.11
CA ASN A 105 -8.09 1.63 -15.55
C ASN A 105 -9.31 0.78 -15.98
N GLY A 106 -9.91 0.01 -15.04
CA GLY A 106 -11.07 -0.84 -15.27
C GLY A 106 -10.75 -2.31 -15.54
N ASP A 107 -9.49 -2.68 -15.72
CA ASP A 107 -9.08 -4.06 -15.91
C ASP A 107 -9.42 -4.92 -14.68
N PRO A 108 -9.76 -6.21 -14.86
CA PRO A 108 -9.99 -7.09 -13.73
C PRO A 108 -8.67 -7.31 -12.96
N LEU A 109 -8.75 -7.28 -11.63
CA LEU A 109 -7.66 -7.72 -10.77
C LEU A 109 -7.84 -9.21 -10.49
N THR A 110 -6.78 -9.98 -10.70
CA THR A 110 -6.80 -11.45 -10.64
C THR A 110 -5.81 -12.01 -9.61
N ALA A 111 -5.91 -13.31 -9.32
CA ALA A 111 -4.91 -14.02 -8.53
C ALA A 111 -3.52 -14.01 -9.19
N GLY A 112 -3.49 -13.98 -10.53
CA GLY A 112 -2.24 -13.87 -11.30
C GLY A 112 -1.50 -12.57 -11.04
N ASP A 113 -2.20 -11.46 -10.78
CA ASP A 113 -1.58 -10.18 -10.44
C ASP A 113 -0.80 -10.26 -9.12
N PHE A 114 -1.32 -10.96 -8.12
CA PHE A 114 -0.60 -11.18 -6.86
C PHE A 114 0.64 -12.05 -7.07
N VAL A 115 0.53 -13.13 -7.83
CA VAL A 115 1.67 -14.03 -8.14
C VAL A 115 2.76 -13.26 -8.86
N TRP A 116 2.43 -12.48 -9.90
CA TRP A 116 3.39 -11.65 -10.62
C TRP A 116 4.00 -10.57 -9.74
N SER A 117 3.19 -9.91 -8.90
CA SER A 117 3.67 -8.86 -7.99
C SER A 117 4.65 -9.39 -6.97
N TRP A 118 4.40 -10.57 -6.41
CA TRP A 118 5.32 -11.20 -5.45
C TRP A 118 6.58 -11.73 -6.14
N TRP A 119 6.46 -12.23 -7.38
CA TRP A 119 7.63 -12.51 -8.21
C TRP A 119 8.51 -11.26 -8.34
N ARG A 120 7.91 -10.12 -8.71
CA ARG A 120 8.63 -8.85 -8.84
C ARG A 120 9.24 -8.38 -7.51
N ALA A 121 8.48 -8.46 -6.43
CA ALA A 121 8.95 -8.07 -5.08
C ALA A 121 10.16 -8.89 -4.61
N LEU A 122 10.30 -10.11 -5.09
CA LEU A 122 11.41 -11.03 -4.78
C LEU A 122 12.58 -10.93 -5.77
N GLN A 123 12.54 -10.03 -6.78
CA GLN A 123 13.70 -9.82 -7.64
C GLN A 123 14.81 -9.08 -6.87
N PRO A 124 16.01 -9.65 -6.71
CA PRO A 124 17.10 -8.96 -5.98
C PRO A 124 17.47 -7.62 -6.60
N ALA A 125 17.40 -7.51 -7.93
CA ALA A 125 17.70 -6.27 -8.67
C ALA A 125 16.74 -5.12 -8.35
N LEU A 126 15.48 -5.41 -7.97
CA LEU A 126 14.52 -4.41 -7.52
C LEU A 126 14.96 -3.75 -6.20
N GLY A 127 15.66 -4.48 -5.33
CA GLY A 127 16.13 -4.02 -4.05
C GLY A 127 15.00 -3.68 -3.07
N ASN A 128 13.96 -4.49 -3.07
CA ASN A 128 12.87 -4.39 -2.09
C ASN A 128 13.37 -4.68 -0.69
N LEU A 129 13.40 -3.66 0.19
CA LEU A 129 13.86 -3.82 1.58
C LEU A 129 12.89 -4.64 2.45
N TYR A 130 11.66 -4.84 2.01
CA TYR A 130 10.63 -5.62 2.70
C TYR A 130 10.39 -7.00 2.08
N ALA A 131 11.26 -7.46 1.15
CA ALA A 131 11.16 -8.78 0.52
C ALA A 131 11.07 -9.92 1.55
N TYR A 132 11.72 -9.77 2.71
CA TYR A 132 11.70 -10.75 3.80
C TYR A 132 10.28 -11.03 4.37
N MET A 133 9.32 -10.14 4.16
CA MET A 133 7.92 -10.38 4.57
C MET A 133 7.27 -11.50 3.75
N LEU A 134 7.80 -11.81 2.56
CA LEU A 134 7.36 -12.94 1.74
C LEU A 134 8.10 -14.25 2.08
N PHE A 135 9.17 -14.23 2.88
CA PHE A 135 9.97 -15.43 3.19
C PHE A 135 9.23 -16.55 3.95
N PRO A 136 8.12 -16.31 4.67
CA PRO A 136 7.29 -17.41 5.15
C PRO A 136 6.72 -18.29 4.04
N ILE A 137 6.53 -17.75 2.81
CA ILE A 137 6.06 -18.52 1.65
C ILE A 137 7.15 -19.53 1.22
N GLU A 138 6.73 -20.73 0.92
CA GLU A 138 7.62 -21.83 0.51
C GLU A 138 8.54 -21.39 -0.64
N ASN A 139 9.84 -21.64 -0.48
CA ASN A 139 10.91 -21.28 -1.42
C ASN A 139 11.07 -19.79 -1.74
N ALA A 140 10.29 -18.88 -1.15
CA ALA A 140 10.42 -17.44 -1.45
C ALA A 140 11.81 -16.89 -1.08
N GLN A 141 12.36 -17.26 0.08
CA GLN A 141 13.71 -16.88 0.47
C GLN A 141 14.76 -17.52 -0.44
N ASN A 142 14.64 -18.81 -0.75
CA ASN A 142 15.57 -19.51 -1.66
C ASN A 142 15.58 -18.87 -3.06
N TYR A 143 14.41 -18.42 -3.52
CA TYR A 143 14.30 -17.70 -4.79
C TYR A 143 14.99 -16.34 -4.72
N TYR A 144 14.74 -15.56 -3.68
CA TYR A 144 15.38 -14.26 -3.46
C TYR A 144 16.91 -14.35 -3.37
N GLU A 145 17.42 -15.42 -2.72
CA GLU A 145 18.87 -15.68 -2.56
C GLU A 145 19.51 -16.34 -3.79
N GLY A 146 18.73 -16.67 -4.83
CA GLY A 146 19.20 -17.29 -6.06
C GLY A 146 19.53 -18.79 -5.94
N VAL A 147 19.14 -19.44 -4.84
CA VAL A 147 19.24 -20.89 -4.64
C VAL A 147 18.24 -21.63 -5.54
N VAL A 148 17.05 -21.07 -5.67
CA VAL A 148 16.01 -21.51 -6.61
C VAL A 148 15.88 -20.43 -7.68
N SER A 149 15.97 -20.82 -8.96
CA SER A 149 15.86 -19.89 -10.09
C SER A 149 14.50 -19.86 -10.76
N ASP A 150 13.67 -20.88 -10.55
CA ASP A 150 12.35 -21.02 -11.13
C ASP A 150 11.28 -20.60 -10.10
N PHE A 151 10.61 -19.47 -10.37
CA PHE A 151 9.55 -18.95 -9.49
C PHE A 151 8.36 -19.91 -9.35
N SER A 152 8.14 -20.81 -10.30
CA SER A 152 7.07 -21.81 -10.19
C SER A 152 7.22 -22.74 -8.97
N GLN A 153 8.41 -22.81 -8.37
CA GLN A 153 8.70 -23.56 -7.16
C GLN A 153 8.37 -22.77 -5.88
N VAL A 154 8.07 -21.46 -6.00
CA VAL A 154 7.60 -20.66 -4.87
C VAL A 154 6.15 -21.00 -4.59
N GLY A 155 5.81 -21.11 -3.31
CA GLY A 155 4.48 -21.50 -2.83
C GLY A 155 3.40 -20.43 -3.04
N ALA A 156 3.37 -19.73 -4.18
CA ALA A 156 2.35 -18.76 -4.54
C ALA A 156 1.81 -19.08 -5.94
N LYS A 157 0.56 -19.53 -6.03
CA LYS A 157 -0.03 -20.05 -7.27
C LYS A 157 -1.43 -19.50 -7.51
N ALA A 158 -1.68 -18.97 -8.69
CA ALA A 158 -3.02 -18.72 -9.18
C ALA A 158 -3.59 -20.03 -9.72
N LEU A 159 -4.59 -20.59 -9.03
CA LEU A 159 -5.28 -21.79 -9.49
C LEU A 159 -6.26 -21.49 -10.62
N ASP A 160 -6.84 -20.30 -10.56
CA ASP A 160 -7.65 -19.65 -11.58
C ASP A 160 -7.60 -18.14 -11.36
N ASP A 161 -8.35 -17.36 -12.14
CA ASP A 161 -8.36 -15.87 -12.04
C ASP A 161 -8.79 -15.36 -10.65
N ARG A 162 -9.53 -16.16 -9.88
CA ARG A 162 -10.13 -15.76 -8.61
C ARG A 162 -9.62 -16.55 -7.40
N THR A 163 -8.76 -17.53 -7.61
CA THR A 163 -8.26 -18.39 -6.55
C THR A 163 -6.75 -18.33 -6.48
N LEU A 164 -6.25 -17.74 -5.38
CA LEU A 164 -4.82 -17.71 -5.06
C LEU A 164 -4.54 -18.71 -3.94
N GLU A 165 -3.67 -19.67 -4.21
CA GLU A 165 -3.15 -20.59 -3.20
C GLU A 165 -1.76 -20.14 -2.75
N VAL A 166 -1.54 -20.13 -1.44
CA VAL A 166 -0.24 -19.81 -0.83
C VAL A 166 0.16 -20.91 0.13
N THR A 167 1.28 -21.55 -0.14
CA THR A 167 1.89 -22.57 0.72
C THR A 167 3.04 -21.95 1.53
N LEU A 168 3.07 -22.16 2.83
CA LEU A 168 4.10 -21.67 3.73
C LEU A 168 5.13 -22.77 4.05
N ASN A 169 6.38 -22.35 4.34
CA ASN A 169 7.43 -23.25 4.84
C ASN A 169 7.02 -23.93 6.16
N HIS A 170 6.38 -23.15 7.06
CA HIS A 170 5.94 -23.57 8.38
C HIS A 170 4.61 -22.89 8.73
N PRO A 171 3.80 -23.45 9.63
CA PRO A 171 2.63 -22.75 10.16
C PRO A 171 3.04 -21.38 10.71
N THR A 172 2.48 -20.30 10.14
CA THR A 172 2.83 -18.92 10.50
C THR A 172 1.55 -18.18 10.92
N PRO A 173 1.19 -18.20 12.21
CA PRO A 173 -0.09 -17.63 12.69
C PRO A 173 -0.30 -16.15 12.38
N TYR A 174 0.78 -15.41 12.18
CA TYR A 174 0.74 -13.97 11.84
C TYR A 174 0.82 -13.69 10.33
N PHE A 175 0.73 -14.73 9.48
CA PHE A 175 0.87 -14.53 8.01
C PHE A 175 -0.17 -13.56 7.46
N LEU A 176 -1.43 -13.65 7.90
CA LEU A 176 -2.48 -12.73 7.46
C LEU A 176 -2.18 -11.27 7.83
N GLN A 177 -1.52 -11.00 8.97
CA GLN A 177 -1.12 -9.66 9.34
C GLN A 177 -0.01 -9.10 8.45
N LEU A 178 0.88 -9.95 7.92
CA LEU A 178 1.89 -9.52 6.95
C LEU A 178 1.25 -9.00 5.65
N LEU A 179 0.14 -9.61 5.22
CA LEU A 179 -0.56 -9.27 3.97
C LEU A 179 -1.23 -7.88 3.98
N ASP A 180 -1.35 -7.23 5.15
CA ASP A 180 -1.80 -5.83 5.28
C ASP A 180 -0.68 -4.82 4.97
N HIS A 181 0.57 -5.27 4.86
CA HIS A 181 1.68 -4.38 4.55
C HIS A 181 1.71 -4.04 3.06
N TYR A 182 1.83 -2.76 2.75
CA TYR A 182 1.75 -2.26 1.37
C TYR A 182 2.77 -2.88 0.41
N SER A 183 3.94 -3.34 0.89
CA SER A 183 4.95 -3.99 0.05
C SER A 183 4.48 -5.33 -0.56
N LEU A 184 3.38 -5.90 -0.04
CA LEU A 184 2.77 -7.13 -0.53
C LEU A 184 1.52 -6.86 -1.39
N PHE A 185 1.17 -5.58 -1.59
CA PHE A 185 0.05 -5.21 -2.44
C PHE A 185 0.35 -5.53 -3.91
N PRO A 186 -0.68 -5.83 -4.71
CA PRO A 186 -0.49 -6.10 -6.12
C PRO A 186 -0.12 -4.82 -6.86
N VAL A 187 0.64 -4.96 -7.93
CA VAL A 187 1.02 -3.89 -8.85
C VAL A 187 0.63 -4.30 -10.28
N HIS A 188 0.22 -3.32 -11.09
CA HIS A 188 -0.32 -3.58 -12.42
C HIS A 188 0.82 -3.87 -13.42
N LYS A 189 0.94 -5.12 -13.85
CA LYS A 189 2.01 -5.63 -14.70
C LYS A 189 2.19 -4.80 -15.97
N GLU A 190 1.11 -4.62 -16.72
CA GLU A 190 1.14 -3.94 -18.03
C GLU A 190 1.57 -2.48 -17.89
N THR A 191 1.20 -1.82 -16.79
CA THR A 191 1.65 -0.46 -16.51
C THR A 191 3.14 -0.41 -16.24
N ILE A 192 3.66 -1.33 -15.43
CA ILE A 192 5.10 -1.38 -15.13
C ILE A 192 5.90 -1.68 -16.39
N GLU A 193 5.51 -2.68 -17.18
CA GLU A 193 6.19 -3.06 -18.42
C GLU A 193 6.13 -1.96 -19.50
N LYS A 194 5.04 -1.19 -19.53
CA LYS A 194 4.88 -0.06 -20.46
C LYS A 194 5.78 1.14 -20.14
N PHE A 195 5.96 1.46 -18.87
CA PHE A 195 6.65 2.68 -18.43
C PHE A 195 8.00 2.42 -17.77
N GLY A 196 8.44 1.17 -17.68
CA GLY A 196 9.68 0.81 -17.05
C GLY A 196 10.06 -0.64 -17.28
N SER A 197 10.73 -1.22 -16.28
CA SER A 197 11.13 -2.62 -16.24
C SER A 197 10.74 -3.21 -14.91
N ALA A 198 10.33 -4.47 -14.91
CA ALA A 198 9.84 -5.16 -13.71
C ALA A 198 10.88 -5.24 -12.58
N ASP A 199 12.16 -5.26 -12.93
CA ASP A 199 13.29 -5.43 -12.03
C ASP A 199 14.08 -4.14 -11.75
N GLN A 200 13.61 -2.97 -12.24
CA GLN A 200 14.34 -1.71 -12.10
C GLN A 200 13.61 -0.72 -11.18
N ARG A 201 14.42 -0.05 -10.37
CA ARG A 201 13.98 1.11 -9.58
C ARG A 201 13.85 2.36 -10.45
N GLY A 202 13.00 3.29 -10.00
CA GLY A 202 12.91 4.63 -10.59
C GLY A 202 12.22 4.66 -11.96
N THR A 203 11.42 3.67 -12.27
CA THR A 203 10.56 3.68 -13.44
C THR A 203 9.40 4.65 -13.23
N ARG A 204 8.97 5.33 -14.30
CA ARG A 204 7.95 6.41 -14.24
C ARG A 204 6.51 5.90 -14.24
N TRP A 205 6.24 4.76 -13.62
CA TRP A 205 4.88 4.23 -13.57
C TRP A 205 4.11 4.65 -12.30
N THR A 206 4.80 5.22 -11.34
CA THR A 206 4.26 5.81 -10.11
C THR A 206 4.40 7.32 -10.09
#